data_211b8db4b9fd6312ffc0f776af8c6899
#
_entry.id   211b8db4b9fd6312ffc0f776af8c6899
#
_cell.length_a   1.000
_cell.length_b   1.000
_cell.length_c   1.000
_cell.angle_alpha   90.00
_cell.angle_beta   90.00
_cell.angle_gamma   90.00
#
_symmetry.space_group_name_H-M   'P 1'
#
loop_
_entity.id
_entity.type
_entity.pdbx_description
1 polymer ?
#
loop_
_entity_poly.entity_id
_entity_poly.type
_entity_poly.pdbx_seq_one_letter_code
_entity_poly.pdbx_strand_id
1 'polypeptide(L)'
;MSKIQEIEVAKIKPYNNNPRRNQPVELVAKSIKEFGFNSPIIVDKDNVVIAGHTRLKAAVKLKLKKVPCIVADLSPEKAKAYRILDNKTSELAEWDNILLDVEIKEIE
;
A
#
# COMPACT_ATOMS: atom_id res chain seq x y z
N MET A 1 0.90 -15.50 -13.76
CA MET A 1 0.33 -14.18 -13.46
C MET A 1 -0.49 -14.20 -12.20
N SER A 2 -0.25 -13.25 -11.34
CA SER A 2 -1.00 -13.15 -10.08
C SER A 2 -2.37 -12.57 -10.34
N LYS A 3 -3.40 -13.22 -9.82
CA LYS A 3 -4.78 -12.76 -9.95
C LYS A 3 -5.19 -11.99 -8.70
N ILE A 4 -6.10 -11.03 -8.87
CA ILE A 4 -6.66 -10.31 -7.74
C ILE A 4 -7.64 -11.24 -7.02
N GLN A 5 -7.45 -11.38 -5.72
CA GLN A 5 -8.31 -12.19 -4.85
C GLN A 5 -8.83 -11.33 -3.71
N GLU A 6 -10.03 -11.58 -3.27
CA GLU A 6 -10.53 -10.95 -2.05
C GLU A 6 -10.09 -11.78 -0.86
N ILE A 7 -9.36 -11.15 0.06
CA ILE A 7 -8.85 -11.80 1.27
C ILE A 7 -9.44 -11.09 2.48
N GLU A 8 -9.86 -11.86 3.46
CA GLU A 8 -10.37 -11.28 4.71
C GLU A 8 -9.27 -10.46 5.40
N VAL A 9 -9.62 -9.24 5.80
CA VAL A 9 -8.68 -8.32 6.46
C VAL A 9 -8.04 -8.98 7.68
N ALA A 10 -8.80 -9.79 8.42
CA ALA A 10 -8.29 -10.49 9.60
C ALA A 10 -7.19 -11.51 9.28
N LYS A 11 -7.10 -11.98 8.03
CA LYS A 11 -6.08 -12.95 7.60
C LYS A 11 -4.84 -12.28 7.04
N ILE A 12 -4.87 -10.98 6.78
CA ILE A 12 -3.74 -10.25 6.23
C ILE A 12 -2.86 -9.80 7.38
N LYS A 13 -1.57 -10.10 7.28
CA LYS A 13 -0.59 -9.78 8.32
C LYS A 13 0.26 -8.59 7.91
N PRO A 14 0.34 -7.53 8.73
CA PRO A 14 1.26 -6.43 8.44
C PRO A 14 2.71 -6.90 8.59
N TYR A 15 3.59 -6.28 7.80
CA TYR A 15 5.03 -6.55 7.91
C TYR A 15 5.61 -5.70 9.04
N ASN A 16 6.19 -6.37 10.06
CA ASN A 16 6.62 -5.71 11.29
C ASN A 16 7.76 -4.70 11.12
N ASN A 17 8.58 -4.88 10.10
CA ASN A 17 9.72 -3.99 9.84
C ASN A 17 9.41 -2.92 8.80
N ASN A 18 8.16 -2.48 8.73
CA ASN A 18 7.77 -1.43 7.82
C ASN A 18 8.45 -0.11 8.23
N PRO A 19 9.39 0.42 7.42
CA PRO A 19 10.12 1.64 7.77
C PRO A 19 9.30 2.92 7.65
N ARG A 20 8.16 2.87 6.99
CA ARG A 20 7.34 4.03 6.73
C ARG A 20 6.55 4.42 7.98
N ARG A 21 6.81 5.61 8.53
CA ARG A 21 6.21 6.06 9.79
C ARG A 21 4.99 6.96 9.61
N ASN A 22 5.04 7.88 8.65
CA ASN A 22 3.96 8.84 8.41
C ASN A 22 3.14 8.39 7.22
N GLN A 23 2.04 7.70 7.50
CA GLN A 23 1.17 7.17 6.46
C GLN A 23 -0.13 7.97 6.42
N PRO A 24 -0.56 8.42 5.23
CA PRO A 24 -1.79 9.20 5.10
C PRO A 24 -3.04 8.31 5.16
N VAL A 25 -3.22 7.60 6.27
CA VAL A 25 -4.31 6.63 6.43
C VAL A 25 -5.67 7.27 6.24
N GLU A 26 -5.88 8.46 6.78
CA GLU A 26 -7.17 9.13 6.69
C GLU A 26 -7.52 9.56 5.27
N LEU A 27 -6.54 10.05 4.51
CA LEU A 27 -6.74 10.41 3.12
C LEU A 27 -7.05 9.17 2.27
N VAL A 28 -6.33 8.08 2.51
CA VAL A 28 -6.56 6.82 1.80
C VAL A 28 -7.93 6.25 2.17
N ALA A 29 -8.30 6.29 3.45
CA ALA A 29 -9.62 5.83 3.90
C ALA A 29 -10.75 6.64 3.24
N LYS A 30 -10.60 7.95 3.15
CA LYS A 30 -11.56 8.82 2.49
C LYS A 30 -11.69 8.48 1.00
N SER A 31 -10.57 8.25 0.33
CA SER A 31 -10.56 7.85 -1.07
C SER A 31 -11.26 6.51 -1.29
N ILE A 32 -11.00 5.54 -0.43
CA ILE A 32 -11.65 4.22 -0.51
C ILE A 32 -13.16 4.35 -0.30
N LYS A 33 -13.58 5.16 0.67
CA LYS A 33 -14.99 5.38 0.96
C LYS A 33 -15.71 6.04 -0.20
N GLU A 34 -15.07 6.98 -0.87
CA GLU A 34 -15.67 7.75 -1.95
C GLU A 34 -15.63 7.04 -3.30
N PHE A 35 -14.50 6.43 -3.64
CA PHE A 35 -14.25 5.87 -4.96
C PHE A 35 -14.14 4.34 -4.99
N GLY A 36 -14.13 3.70 -3.84
CA GLY A 36 -13.95 2.27 -3.73
C GLY A 36 -12.48 1.86 -3.59
N PHE A 37 -12.26 0.58 -3.31
CA PHE A 37 -10.93 0.03 -3.11
C PHE A 37 -10.36 -0.40 -4.47
N ASN A 38 -9.71 0.54 -5.16
CA ASN A 38 -9.28 0.36 -6.54
C ASN A 38 -7.84 -0.12 -6.70
N SER A 39 -7.02 -0.04 -5.64
CA SER A 39 -5.62 -0.47 -5.68
C SER A 39 -5.44 -1.66 -4.77
N PRO A 40 -5.20 -2.87 -5.31
CA PRO A 40 -5.07 -4.05 -4.47
C PRO A 40 -3.83 -4.00 -3.58
N ILE A 41 -3.93 -4.67 -2.43
CA ILE A 41 -2.80 -4.87 -1.53
C ILE A 41 -1.99 -6.06 -2.07
N ILE A 42 -0.68 -5.95 -2.07
CA ILE A 42 0.19 -7.04 -2.49
C ILE A 42 0.70 -7.76 -1.26
N VAL A 43 0.44 -9.06 -1.18
CA VAL A 43 0.86 -9.92 -0.08
C VAL A 43 1.71 -11.07 -0.61
N ASP A 44 2.51 -11.68 0.27
CA ASP A 44 3.22 -12.89 -0.08
C ASP A 44 2.29 -14.11 0.12
N LYS A 45 2.81 -15.30 -0.12
CA LYS A 45 2.01 -16.54 -0.01
C LYS A 45 1.56 -16.85 1.42
N ASP A 46 2.12 -16.17 2.41
CA ASP A 46 1.74 -16.29 3.82
C ASP A 46 0.79 -15.16 4.25
N ASN A 47 0.28 -14.39 3.30
CA ASN A 47 -0.59 -13.24 3.52
C ASN A 47 0.07 -12.09 4.28
N VAL A 48 1.40 -12.01 4.22
CA VAL A 48 2.14 -10.88 4.80
C VAL A 48 2.26 -9.77 3.76
N VAL A 49 1.92 -8.55 4.15
CA VAL A 49 1.89 -7.41 3.23
C VAL A 49 3.27 -7.13 2.65
N ILE A 50 3.35 -7.03 1.33
CA ILE A 50 4.53 -6.53 0.62
C ILE A 50 4.36 -5.05 0.31
N ALA A 51 3.22 -4.67 -0.24
CA ALA A 51 2.90 -3.29 -0.58
C ALA A 51 1.45 -3.00 -0.23
N GLY A 52 1.16 -1.80 0.24
CA GLY A 52 -0.19 -1.38 0.58
C GLY A 52 -0.49 -1.36 2.06
N HIS A 53 0.51 -1.16 2.93
CA HIS A 53 0.29 -1.06 4.38
C HIS A 53 -0.71 0.04 4.75
N THR A 54 -0.64 1.19 4.08
CA THR A 54 -1.55 2.30 4.31
C THR A 54 -2.99 1.90 3.96
N ARG A 55 -3.15 1.19 2.84
CA ARG A 55 -4.47 0.69 2.42
C ARG A 55 -5.03 -0.32 3.39
N LEU A 56 -4.18 -1.21 3.94
CA LEU A 56 -4.60 -2.16 4.96
C LEU A 56 -5.07 -1.42 6.22
N LYS A 57 -4.32 -0.44 6.69
CA LYS A 57 -4.70 0.36 7.84
C LYS A 57 -6.02 1.10 7.60
N ALA A 58 -6.19 1.66 6.40
CA ALA A 58 -7.43 2.32 6.02
C ALA A 58 -8.61 1.35 6.01
N ALA A 59 -8.40 0.13 5.51
CA ALA A 59 -9.43 -0.91 5.50
C ALA A 59 -9.86 -1.29 6.92
N VAL A 60 -8.91 -1.42 7.83
CA VAL A 60 -9.20 -1.69 9.24
C VAL A 60 -10.01 -0.55 9.85
N LYS A 61 -9.61 0.69 9.56
CA LYS A 61 -10.32 1.88 10.05
C LYS A 61 -11.76 1.93 9.54
N LEU A 62 -11.99 1.54 8.29
CA LEU A 62 -13.32 1.51 7.69
C LEU A 62 -14.12 0.25 8.04
N LYS A 63 -13.52 -0.67 8.79
CA LYS A 63 -14.15 -1.93 9.22
C LYS A 63 -14.57 -2.79 8.03
N LEU A 64 -13.77 -2.81 6.97
CA LEU A 64 -14.00 -3.67 5.82
C LEU A 64 -13.71 -5.12 6.20
N LYS A 65 -14.52 -6.04 5.70
CA LYS A 65 -14.31 -7.47 5.97
C LYS A 65 -13.28 -8.09 5.03
N LYS A 66 -13.34 -7.72 3.76
CA LYS A 66 -12.45 -8.24 2.72
C LYS A 66 -11.90 -7.10 1.89
N VAL A 67 -10.72 -7.30 1.35
CA VAL A 67 -10.08 -6.33 0.46
C VAL A 67 -9.45 -7.05 -0.71
N PRO A 68 -9.35 -6.39 -1.89
CA PRO A 68 -8.69 -7.00 -3.03
C PRO A 68 -7.18 -7.09 -2.79
N CYS A 69 -6.61 -8.25 -3.03
CA CYS A 69 -5.19 -8.51 -2.84
C CYS A 69 -4.62 -9.24 -4.05
N ILE A 70 -3.33 -9.03 -4.28
CA ILE A 70 -2.56 -9.82 -5.24
C ILE A 70 -1.58 -10.65 -4.41
N VAL A 71 -1.64 -11.97 -4.58
CA VAL A 71 -0.69 -12.86 -3.90
C VAL A 71 0.51 -13.04 -4.80
N ALA A 72 1.67 -12.53 -4.36
CA ALA A 72 2.92 -12.64 -5.08
C ALA A 72 3.67 -13.87 -4.56
N ASP A 73 3.81 -14.88 -5.41
CA ASP A 73 4.53 -16.11 -5.05
C ASP A 73 6.03 -15.87 -5.24
N LEU A 74 6.64 -15.28 -4.22
CA LEU A 74 8.05 -14.94 -4.23
C LEU A 74 8.78 -15.65 -3.09
N SER A 75 10.07 -15.94 -3.30
CA SER A 75 10.92 -16.42 -2.21
C SER A 75 10.99 -15.34 -1.11
N PRO A 76 11.32 -15.73 0.13
CA PRO A 76 11.46 -14.74 1.21
C PRO A 76 12.45 -13.62 0.87
N GLU A 77 13.53 -13.95 0.18
CA GLU A 77 14.54 -12.97 -0.24
C GLU A 77 13.99 -11.98 -1.25
N LYS A 78 13.25 -12.47 -2.25
CA LYS A 78 12.62 -11.61 -3.26
C LYS A 78 11.52 -10.74 -2.66
N ALA A 79 10.74 -11.30 -1.76
CA ALA A 79 9.69 -10.53 -1.07
C ALA A 79 10.30 -9.39 -0.25
N LYS A 80 11.40 -9.65 0.43
CA LYS A 80 12.12 -8.63 1.19
C LYS A 80 12.65 -7.52 0.27
N ALA A 81 13.25 -7.91 -0.85
CA ALA A 81 13.76 -6.95 -1.84
C ALA A 81 12.62 -6.10 -2.41
N TYR A 82 11.48 -6.70 -2.69
CA TYR A 82 10.31 -5.99 -3.19
C TYR A 82 9.83 -4.94 -2.19
N ARG A 83 9.77 -5.30 -0.91
CA ARG A 83 9.35 -4.36 0.14
C ARG A 83 10.26 -3.14 0.20
N ILE A 84 11.57 -3.36 0.09
CA ILE A 84 12.55 -2.27 0.10
C ILE A 84 12.36 -1.36 -1.10
N LEU A 85 12.22 -1.93 -2.30
CA LEU A 85 12.03 -1.17 -3.52
C LEU A 85 10.71 -0.40 -3.53
N ASP A 86 9.63 -1.01 -3.05
CA ASP A 86 8.33 -0.35 -2.98
C ASP A 86 8.38 0.87 -2.08
N ASN A 87 8.98 0.76 -0.91
CA ASN A 87 9.13 1.87 0.01
C ASN A 87 9.99 2.99 -0.59
N LYS A 88 11.10 2.63 -1.24
CA LYS A 88 11.99 3.58 -1.88
C LYS A 88 11.28 4.33 -3.01
N THR A 89 10.55 3.62 -3.84
CA THR A 89 9.78 4.21 -4.94
C THR A 89 8.72 5.17 -4.42
N SER A 90 8.03 4.82 -3.34
CA SER A 90 7.05 5.70 -2.71
C SER A 90 7.67 6.98 -2.19
N GLU A 91 8.84 6.89 -1.56
CA GLU A 91 9.57 8.07 -1.09
C GLU A 91 9.95 9.00 -2.25
N LEU A 92 10.46 8.45 -3.34
CA LEU A 92 10.81 9.23 -4.52
C LEU A 92 9.59 9.91 -5.14
N ALA A 93 8.47 9.22 -5.21
CA ALA A 93 7.23 9.78 -5.73
C ALA A 93 6.76 10.97 -4.87
N GLU A 94 6.88 10.88 -3.57
CA GLU A 94 6.54 11.98 -2.67
C GLU A 94 7.42 13.21 -2.92
N TRP A 95 8.71 13.01 -3.11
CA TRP A 95 9.65 14.08 -3.45
C TRP A 95 9.31 14.76 -4.78
N ASP A 96 9.00 13.97 -5.80
CA ASP A 96 8.63 14.49 -7.11
C ASP A 96 7.36 15.34 -7.03
N ASN A 97 6.38 14.91 -6.25
CA ASN A 97 5.15 15.69 -6.06
C ASN A 97 5.40 17.02 -5.37
N ILE A 98 6.28 17.05 -4.38
CA ILE A 98 6.67 18.28 -3.69
C ILE A 98 7.35 19.24 -4.66
N LEU A 99 8.27 18.75 -5.47
CA LEU A 99 8.96 19.56 -6.47
C LEU A 99 8.02 20.13 -7.52
N LEU A 100 7.06 19.34 -7.98
CA LEU A 100 6.04 19.78 -8.94
C LEU A 100 5.19 20.91 -8.35
N ASP A 101 4.77 20.77 -7.10
CA ASP A 101 4.00 21.81 -6.43
C ASP A 101 4.75 23.14 -6.35
N VAL A 102 6.04 23.08 -6.04
CA VAL A 102 6.89 24.27 -5.99
C VAL A 102 6.99 24.92 -7.37
N GLU A 103 7.23 24.14 -8.42
CA GLU A 103 7.32 24.66 -9.77
C GLU A 103 6.04 25.31 -10.24
N ILE A 104 4.88 24.73 -9.96
CA ILE A 104 3.58 25.28 -10.33
C ILE A 104 3.36 26.63 -9.63
N LYS A 105 3.71 26.72 -8.36
CA LYS A 105 3.58 27.98 -7.60
C LYS A 105 4.49 29.09 -8.13
N GLU A 106 5.68 28.75 -8.59
CA GLU A 106 6.61 29.73 -9.16
C GLU A 106 6.15 30.25 -10.51
N ILE A 107 5.43 29.45 -11.29
CA ILE A 107 4.93 29.82 -12.60
C ILE A 107 3.71 30.75 -12.47
N GLU A 108 2.92 30.58 -11.48
CA GLU A 108 1.76 31.43 -11.19
C GLU A 108 2.17 32.80 -10.67
#